data_d776b7a37b83a566399e3fa0f04dff0e
#
_entry.id   d776b7a37b83a566399e3fa0f04dff0e
#
_cell.length_a   1.000
_cell.length_b   1.000
_cell.length_c   1.000
_cell.angle_alpha   90.00
_cell.angle_beta   90.00
_cell.angle_gamma   90.00
#
_symmetry.space_group_name_H-M   'P 1'
#
loop_
_entity.id
_entity.type
_entity.pdbx_description
1 polymer ?
#
loop_
_entity_poly.entity_id
_entity_poly.type
_entity_poly.pdbx_seq_one_letter_code
_entity_poly.pdbx_strand_id
1 'polypeptide(L)'
;MNRLRRSDGEQTYAAILETAVRLASIEGLSTLTLGRLAEEAGVSKSGLYAHFGSKQQLELDIIQAARDIFEREVIQPALAADEGLPQLEQICASYLSYIERRVFPGGCFFAGMLAEFDARSGTAAHDAVASDQQGWTELLESFAAVARERGQLKRSTDVPQLVFDLTAAVELANYYHVLFGNPKVLDRARTAIDTAIAANRP
;
A
#
# COMPACT_ATOMS: atom_id res chain seq x y z
N MET A 1 -0.27 -2.76 -39.24
CA MET A 1 0.04 -1.41 -38.70
C MET A 1 -0.74 -1.05 -37.42
N ASN A 2 -1.94 -1.55 -37.18
CA ASN A 2 -2.75 -1.20 -35.99
C ASN A 2 -2.28 -1.83 -34.67
N ARG A 3 -1.67 -3.00 -34.68
CA ARG A 3 -1.24 -3.77 -33.50
C ARG A 3 0.02 -3.17 -32.83
N LEU A 4 0.97 -2.66 -33.60
CA LEU A 4 2.19 -1.99 -33.10
C LEU A 4 1.87 -0.66 -32.41
N ARG A 5 0.99 0.18 -33.00
CA ARG A 5 0.58 1.45 -32.39
C ARG A 5 -0.20 1.28 -31.07
N ARG A 6 -0.92 0.15 -30.91
CA ARG A 6 -1.65 -0.16 -29.68
C ARG A 6 -0.69 -0.58 -28.57
N SER A 7 0.35 -1.38 -28.90
CA SER A 7 1.37 -1.77 -27.95
C SER A 7 2.23 -0.59 -27.48
N ASP A 8 2.53 0.37 -28.37
CA ASP A 8 3.29 1.58 -28.03
C ASP A 8 2.48 2.51 -27.09
N GLY A 9 1.16 2.62 -27.32
CA GLY A 9 0.24 3.38 -26.46
C GLY A 9 0.10 2.77 -25.05
N GLU A 10 -0.01 1.44 -24.96
CA GLU A 10 -0.10 0.71 -23.70
C GLU A 10 1.22 0.80 -22.90
N GLN A 11 2.37 0.72 -23.56
CA GLN A 11 3.68 0.90 -22.93
C GLN A 11 3.87 2.34 -22.42
N THR A 12 3.47 3.33 -23.21
CA THR A 12 3.52 4.74 -22.81
C THR A 12 2.64 4.99 -21.60
N TYR A 13 1.41 4.46 -21.60
CA TYR A 13 0.48 4.57 -20.47
C TYR A 13 1.07 3.98 -19.19
N ALA A 14 1.63 2.76 -19.25
CA ALA A 14 2.24 2.11 -18.11
C ALA A 14 3.44 2.90 -17.56
N ALA A 15 4.31 3.44 -18.43
CA ALA A 15 5.45 4.26 -18.03
C ALA A 15 5.02 5.58 -17.35
N ILE A 16 3.94 6.20 -17.85
CA ILE A 16 3.37 7.41 -17.23
C ILE A 16 2.81 7.06 -15.85
N LEU A 17 2.09 5.95 -15.69
CA LEU A 17 1.55 5.52 -14.41
C LEU A 17 2.65 5.21 -13.39
N GLU A 18 3.71 4.52 -13.79
CA GLU A 18 4.85 4.25 -12.92
C GLU A 18 5.47 5.56 -12.39
N THR A 19 5.65 6.53 -13.28
CA THR A 19 6.12 7.87 -12.92
C THR A 19 5.15 8.58 -11.97
N ALA A 20 3.84 8.49 -12.25
CA ALA A 20 2.79 9.14 -11.48
C ALA A 20 2.68 8.56 -10.06
N VAL A 21 2.71 7.24 -9.91
CA VAL A 21 2.71 6.56 -8.60
C VAL A 21 3.92 6.96 -7.77
N ARG A 22 5.11 6.98 -8.38
CA ARG A 22 6.35 7.41 -7.74
C ARG A 22 6.25 8.86 -7.25
N LEU A 23 5.79 9.78 -8.07
CA LEU A 23 5.61 11.19 -7.70
C LEU A 23 4.56 11.35 -6.61
N ALA A 24 3.40 10.70 -6.75
CA ALA A 24 2.32 10.78 -5.78
C ALA A 24 2.76 10.25 -4.40
N SER A 25 3.63 9.23 -4.34
CA SER A 25 4.16 8.74 -3.07
C SER A 25 5.04 9.77 -2.32
N ILE A 26 5.66 10.71 -3.05
CA ILE A 26 6.56 11.74 -2.48
C ILE A 26 5.81 13.04 -2.24
N GLU A 27 5.07 13.50 -3.25
CA GLU A 27 4.47 14.84 -3.31
C GLU A 27 3.01 14.85 -2.82
N GLY A 28 2.39 13.69 -2.68
CA GLY A 28 0.95 13.54 -2.41
C GLY A 28 0.12 13.51 -3.71
N LEU A 29 -0.97 12.74 -3.69
CA LEU A 29 -1.82 12.52 -4.86
C LEU A 29 -2.59 13.77 -5.27
N SER A 30 -3.17 14.48 -4.29
CA SER A 30 -3.98 15.69 -4.57
C SER A 30 -3.14 16.86 -5.08
N THR A 31 -1.88 16.93 -4.67
CA THR A 31 -0.95 17.98 -5.08
C THR A 31 -0.35 17.73 -6.46
N LEU A 32 -0.36 16.47 -6.93
CA LEU A 32 0.16 16.11 -8.24
C LEU A 32 -0.64 16.79 -9.37
N THR A 33 0.02 17.67 -10.10
CA THR A 33 -0.58 18.36 -11.24
C THR A 33 -0.24 17.65 -12.56
N LEU A 34 -1.15 17.75 -13.54
CA LEU A 34 -0.88 17.25 -14.89
C LEU A 34 0.37 17.89 -15.52
N GLY A 35 0.69 19.14 -15.14
CA GLY A 35 1.88 19.81 -15.61
C GLY A 35 3.16 19.18 -15.07
N ARG A 36 3.19 18.91 -13.76
CA ARG A 36 4.30 18.26 -13.07
C ARG A 36 4.54 16.84 -13.58
N LEU A 37 3.45 16.09 -13.77
CA LEU A 37 3.55 14.74 -14.33
C LEU A 37 4.02 14.75 -15.80
N ALA A 38 3.50 15.66 -16.61
CA ALA A 38 3.90 15.78 -18.01
C ALA A 38 5.41 16.05 -18.17
N GLU A 39 5.92 16.96 -17.34
CA GLU A 39 7.36 17.31 -17.30
C GLU A 39 8.20 16.10 -16.92
N GLU A 40 7.85 15.40 -15.83
CA GLU A 40 8.62 14.25 -15.33
C GLU A 40 8.55 13.04 -16.27
N ALA A 41 7.37 12.79 -16.86
CA ALA A 41 7.18 11.69 -17.81
C ALA A 41 7.69 12.00 -19.23
N GLY A 42 8.13 13.22 -19.51
CA GLY A 42 8.61 13.63 -20.83
C GLY A 42 7.53 13.65 -21.92
N VAL A 43 6.27 13.88 -21.54
CA VAL A 43 5.12 13.92 -22.45
C VAL A 43 4.44 15.29 -22.44
N SER A 44 3.63 15.58 -23.46
CA SER A 44 2.84 16.80 -23.47
C SER A 44 1.61 16.70 -22.57
N LYS A 45 1.12 17.83 -22.03
CA LYS A 45 -0.16 17.86 -21.27
C LYS A 45 -1.33 17.31 -22.10
N SER A 46 -1.38 17.61 -23.40
CA SER A 46 -2.41 17.08 -24.29
C SER A 46 -2.29 15.56 -24.46
N GLY A 47 -1.06 15.02 -24.44
CA GLY A 47 -0.82 13.58 -24.43
C GLY A 47 -1.38 12.91 -23.18
N LEU A 48 -1.17 13.52 -21.99
CA LEU A 48 -1.75 13.02 -20.75
C LEU A 48 -3.29 13.02 -20.80
N TYR A 49 -3.91 14.11 -21.25
CA TYR A 49 -5.36 14.14 -21.40
C TYR A 49 -5.90 13.09 -22.39
N ALA A 50 -5.13 12.78 -23.44
CA ALA A 50 -5.52 11.72 -24.37
C ALA A 50 -5.50 10.32 -23.73
N HIS A 51 -4.63 10.10 -22.72
CA HIS A 51 -4.55 8.83 -21.99
C HIS A 51 -5.58 8.72 -20.86
N PHE A 52 -5.74 9.76 -20.04
CA PHE A 52 -6.50 9.69 -18.78
C PHE A 52 -7.85 10.41 -18.83
N GLY A 53 -8.10 11.29 -19.80
CA GLY A 53 -9.36 12.02 -19.97
C GLY A 53 -9.62 13.09 -18.89
N SER A 54 -9.36 12.81 -17.62
CA SER A 54 -9.55 13.76 -16.51
C SER A 54 -8.52 13.59 -15.41
N LYS A 55 -8.38 14.61 -14.52
CA LYS A 55 -7.55 14.49 -13.32
C LYS A 55 -8.09 13.41 -12.37
N GLN A 56 -9.39 13.33 -12.19
CA GLN A 56 -10.02 12.32 -11.36
C GLN A 56 -9.73 10.89 -11.85
N GLN A 57 -9.80 10.65 -13.16
CA GLN A 57 -9.47 9.35 -13.71
C GLN A 57 -8.00 9.01 -13.50
N LEU A 58 -7.09 9.98 -13.70
CA LEU A 58 -5.67 9.80 -13.40
C LEU A 58 -5.44 9.44 -11.93
N GLU A 59 -6.10 10.10 -10.99
CA GLU A 59 -6.00 9.79 -9.56
C GLU A 59 -6.44 8.36 -9.26
N LEU A 60 -7.55 7.90 -9.83
CA LEU A 60 -8.03 6.52 -9.67
C LEU A 60 -7.09 5.49 -10.31
N ASP A 61 -6.54 5.81 -11.47
CA ASP A 61 -5.57 4.93 -12.15
C ASP A 61 -4.25 4.82 -11.37
N ILE A 62 -3.80 5.92 -10.74
CA ILE A 62 -2.65 5.92 -9.82
C ILE A 62 -2.92 5.04 -8.59
N ILE A 63 -4.09 5.17 -7.97
CA ILE A 63 -4.48 4.33 -6.82
C ILE A 63 -4.50 2.86 -7.23
N GLN A 64 -5.07 2.53 -8.40
CA GLN A 64 -5.11 1.16 -8.91
C GLN A 64 -3.70 0.61 -9.16
N ALA A 65 -2.83 1.38 -9.79
CA ALA A 65 -1.44 0.96 -10.02
C ALA A 65 -0.65 0.75 -8.70
N ALA A 66 -0.89 1.61 -7.70
CA ALA A 66 -0.31 1.45 -6.37
C ALA A 66 -0.84 0.18 -5.68
N ARG A 67 -2.14 -0.13 -5.85
CA ARG A 67 -2.77 -1.37 -5.34
C ARG A 67 -2.15 -2.61 -5.94
N ASP A 68 -1.96 -2.66 -7.26
CA ASP A 68 -1.36 -3.79 -7.96
C ASP A 68 0.08 -4.05 -7.48
N ILE A 69 0.84 -2.98 -7.21
CA ILE A 69 2.19 -3.07 -6.64
C ILE A 69 2.13 -3.60 -5.19
N PHE A 70 1.26 -3.04 -4.35
CA PHE A 70 1.13 -3.46 -2.95
C PHE A 70 0.66 -4.92 -2.85
N GLU A 71 -0.30 -5.32 -3.67
CA GLU A 71 -0.76 -6.70 -3.74
C GLU A 71 0.40 -7.65 -4.06
N ARG A 72 1.18 -7.35 -5.09
CA ARG A 72 2.33 -8.18 -5.50
C ARG A 72 3.42 -8.24 -4.42
N GLU A 73 3.74 -7.11 -3.80
CA GLU A 73 4.89 -6.99 -2.88
C GLU A 73 4.57 -7.41 -1.45
N VAL A 74 3.30 -7.31 -1.02
CA VAL A 74 2.90 -7.50 0.37
C VAL A 74 1.88 -8.63 0.53
N ILE A 75 0.82 -8.65 -0.26
CA ILE A 75 -0.30 -9.58 -0.08
C ILE A 75 0.01 -10.96 -0.66
N GLN A 76 0.50 -11.04 -1.90
CA GLN A 76 0.75 -12.32 -2.57
C GLN A 76 1.74 -13.22 -1.82
N PRO A 77 2.86 -12.71 -1.23
CA PRO A 77 3.73 -13.53 -0.40
C PRO A 77 3.02 -14.13 0.83
N ALA A 78 2.10 -13.39 1.44
CA ALA A 78 1.32 -13.89 2.58
C ALA A 78 0.30 -14.95 2.16
N LEU A 79 -0.37 -14.77 1.02
CA LEU A 79 -1.29 -15.76 0.48
C LEU A 79 -0.62 -17.07 0.07
N ALA A 80 0.68 -17.05 -0.20
CA ALA A 80 1.48 -18.23 -0.50
C ALA A 80 1.96 -18.99 0.75
N ALA A 81 1.83 -18.40 1.95
CA ALA A 81 2.16 -19.05 3.22
C ALA A 81 1.04 -20.00 3.68
N ASP A 82 1.36 -20.88 4.65
CA ASP A 82 0.38 -21.74 5.27
C ASP A 82 -0.69 -20.90 6.00
N GLU A 83 -1.95 -21.36 5.95
CA GLU A 83 -3.09 -20.62 6.46
C GLU A 83 -3.05 -20.31 7.97
N GLY A 84 -3.49 -19.13 8.32
CA GLY A 84 -3.63 -18.63 9.67
C GLY A 84 -2.42 -17.83 10.15
N LEU A 85 -1.76 -18.24 11.23
CA LEU A 85 -0.67 -17.48 11.82
C LEU A 85 0.52 -17.27 10.88
N PRO A 86 0.96 -18.25 10.06
CA PRO A 86 2.01 -18.01 9.08
C PRO A 86 1.68 -16.91 8.05
N GLN A 87 0.41 -16.81 7.62
CA GLN A 87 -0.02 -15.72 6.74
C GLN A 87 0.06 -14.36 7.44
N LEU A 88 -0.37 -14.30 8.71
CA LEU A 88 -0.32 -13.07 9.51
C LEU A 88 1.12 -12.63 9.78
N GLU A 89 2.02 -13.54 10.07
CA GLU A 89 3.46 -13.27 10.24
C GLU A 89 4.09 -12.82 8.92
N GLN A 90 3.77 -13.53 7.82
CA GLN A 90 4.33 -13.22 6.50
C GLN A 90 3.87 -11.86 5.98
N ILE A 91 2.60 -11.46 6.18
CA ILE A 91 2.13 -10.17 5.67
C ILE A 91 2.82 -9.01 6.40
N CYS A 92 3.05 -9.12 7.71
CA CYS A 92 3.83 -8.14 8.46
C CYS A 92 5.29 -8.07 7.98
N ALA A 93 5.93 -9.22 7.76
CA ALA A 93 7.30 -9.31 7.26
C ALA A 93 7.42 -8.71 5.85
N SER A 94 6.47 -9.02 4.97
CA SER A 94 6.42 -8.49 3.59
C SER A 94 6.22 -6.97 3.58
N TYR A 95 5.35 -6.44 4.45
CA TYR A 95 5.13 -5.00 4.57
C TYR A 95 6.40 -4.28 5.03
N LEU A 96 7.08 -4.79 6.08
CA LEU A 96 8.34 -4.21 6.55
C LEU A 96 9.44 -4.28 5.48
N SER A 97 9.53 -5.38 4.74
CA SER A 97 10.46 -5.52 3.60
C SER A 97 10.14 -4.53 2.47
N TYR A 98 8.86 -4.33 2.17
CA TYR A 98 8.39 -3.36 1.17
C TYR A 98 8.81 -1.93 1.53
N ILE A 99 8.71 -1.53 2.82
CA ILE A 99 9.18 -0.23 3.32
C ILE A 99 10.70 -0.14 3.23
N GLU A 100 11.42 -1.16 3.71
CA GLU A 100 12.88 -1.21 3.76
C GLU A 100 13.51 -1.06 2.38
N ARG A 101 12.95 -1.74 1.39
CA ARG A 101 13.38 -1.67 -0.02
C ARG A 101 12.97 -0.37 -0.71
N ARG A 102 12.17 0.46 -0.06
CA ARG A 102 11.61 1.70 -0.63
C ARG A 102 10.95 1.47 -1.99
N VAL A 103 10.07 0.47 -2.05
CA VAL A 103 9.32 0.16 -3.28
C VAL A 103 8.62 1.42 -3.79
N PHE A 104 8.09 2.24 -2.88
CA PHE A 104 7.77 3.65 -3.15
C PHE A 104 8.74 4.56 -2.40
N PRO A 105 9.36 5.53 -3.09
CA PRO A 105 10.35 6.41 -2.47
C PRO A 105 9.83 7.20 -1.27
N GLY A 106 8.55 7.57 -1.27
CA GLY A 106 7.86 8.27 -0.17
C GLY A 106 7.35 7.37 0.96
N GLY A 107 7.67 6.07 0.94
CA GLY A 107 7.13 5.08 1.87
C GLY A 107 5.86 4.41 1.35
N CYS A 108 5.07 3.80 2.22
CA CYS A 108 3.81 3.18 1.80
C CYS A 108 2.87 4.23 1.19
N PHE A 109 2.45 3.98 -0.05
CA PHE A 109 1.53 4.86 -0.77
C PHE A 109 0.23 5.09 0.02
N PHE A 110 -0.37 4.00 0.51
CA PHE A 110 -1.65 4.07 1.24
C PHE A 110 -1.54 4.77 2.59
N ALA A 111 -0.44 4.58 3.32
CA ALA A 111 -0.18 5.34 4.55
C ALA A 111 -0.11 6.86 4.29
N GLY A 112 0.55 7.27 3.20
CA GLY A 112 0.56 8.66 2.76
C GLY A 112 -0.83 9.18 2.41
N MET A 113 -1.63 8.36 1.69
CA MET A 113 -2.99 8.73 1.30
C MET A 113 -3.94 8.85 2.50
N LEU A 114 -3.79 8.02 3.54
CA LEU A 114 -4.59 8.17 4.77
C LEU A 114 -4.41 9.56 5.38
N ALA A 115 -3.17 10.00 5.56
CA ALA A 115 -2.88 11.32 6.12
C ALA A 115 -3.33 12.48 5.20
N GLU A 116 -3.41 12.25 3.89
CA GLU A 116 -3.84 13.26 2.91
C GLU A 116 -5.36 13.38 2.82
N PHE A 117 -6.09 12.28 2.96
CA PHE A 117 -7.52 12.20 2.69
C PHE A 117 -8.40 12.03 3.92
N ASP A 118 -7.84 11.89 5.14
CA ASP A 118 -8.59 11.67 6.38
C ASP A 118 -9.70 12.70 6.62
N ALA A 119 -9.45 13.95 6.29
CA ALA A 119 -10.40 15.06 6.45
C ALA A 119 -11.08 15.50 5.12
N ARG A 120 -10.84 14.81 3.99
CA ARG A 120 -11.31 15.23 2.65
C ARG A 120 -12.38 14.29 2.09
N SER A 121 -13.44 14.05 2.85
CA SER A 121 -14.56 13.20 2.41
C SER A 121 -15.25 13.72 1.12
N GLY A 122 -15.90 12.80 0.40
CA GLY A 122 -16.73 13.14 -0.76
C GLY A 122 -16.00 13.21 -2.10
N THR A 123 -14.77 12.66 -2.18
CA THR A 123 -14.07 12.47 -3.45
C THR A 123 -13.94 10.99 -3.77
N ALA A 124 -13.92 10.63 -5.06
CA ALA A 124 -13.73 9.25 -5.49
C ALA A 124 -12.37 8.67 -5.02
N ALA A 125 -11.34 9.52 -4.92
CA ALA A 125 -10.03 9.13 -4.38
C ALA A 125 -10.13 8.79 -2.88
N HIS A 126 -10.82 9.62 -2.08
CA HIS A 126 -11.09 9.32 -0.67
C HIS A 126 -11.81 7.98 -0.51
N ASP A 127 -12.88 7.76 -1.26
CA ASP A 127 -13.69 6.54 -1.15
C ASP A 127 -12.89 5.30 -1.55
N ALA A 128 -12.02 5.40 -2.57
CA ALA A 128 -11.13 4.33 -2.98
C ALA A 128 -10.11 3.99 -1.89
N VAL A 129 -9.45 5.01 -1.29
CA VAL A 129 -8.48 4.82 -0.21
C VAL A 129 -9.13 4.26 1.06
N ALA A 130 -10.32 4.74 1.42
CA ALA A 130 -11.07 4.23 2.57
C ALA A 130 -11.46 2.75 2.37
N SER A 131 -11.90 2.38 1.17
CA SER A 131 -12.20 0.99 0.81
C SER A 131 -10.95 0.09 0.89
N ASP A 132 -9.80 0.58 0.41
CA ASP A 132 -8.54 -0.17 0.49
C ASP A 132 -8.09 -0.40 1.93
N GLN A 133 -8.23 0.61 2.78
CA GLN A 133 -7.89 0.50 4.20
C GLN A 133 -8.82 -0.46 4.95
N GLN A 134 -10.10 -0.44 4.63
CA GLN A 134 -11.05 -1.41 5.19
C GLN A 134 -10.71 -2.83 4.74
N GLY A 135 -10.45 -3.04 3.43
CA GLY A 135 -10.05 -4.34 2.90
C GLY A 135 -8.75 -4.87 3.50
N TRP A 136 -7.78 -3.97 3.76
CA TRP A 136 -6.55 -4.32 4.48
C TRP A 136 -6.83 -4.85 5.89
N THR A 137 -7.66 -4.14 6.65
CA THR A 137 -8.03 -4.55 8.01
C THR A 137 -8.76 -5.89 8.01
N GLU A 138 -9.76 -6.06 7.13
CA GLU A 138 -10.52 -7.30 6.97
C GLU A 138 -9.63 -8.49 6.59
N LEU A 139 -8.63 -8.28 5.73
CA LEU A 139 -7.67 -9.32 5.35
C LEU A 139 -6.85 -9.80 6.55
N LEU A 140 -6.28 -8.88 7.34
CA LEU A 140 -5.53 -9.22 8.54
C LEU A 140 -6.40 -9.93 9.58
N GLU A 141 -7.62 -9.44 9.81
CA GLU A 141 -8.58 -10.06 10.72
C GLU A 141 -8.94 -11.49 10.26
N SER A 142 -9.07 -11.71 8.96
CA SER A 142 -9.34 -13.05 8.41
C SER A 142 -8.20 -14.04 8.72
N PHE A 143 -6.93 -13.63 8.53
CA PHE A 143 -5.79 -14.48 8.88
C PHE A 143 -5.71 -14.76 10.37
N ALA A 144 -5.94 -13.75 11.23
CA ALA A 144 -5.94 -13.91 12.67
C ALA A 144 -7.11 -14.79 13.16
N ALA A 145 -8.29 -14.67 12.56
CA ALA A 145 -9.45 -15.52 12.86
C ALA A 145 -9.17 -16.99 12.54
N VAL A 146 -8.63 -17.28 11.34
CA VAL A 146 -8.22 -18.63 10.95
C VAL A 146 -7.15 -19.18 11.89
N ALA A 147 -6.17 -18.36 12.29
CA ALA A 147 -5.14 -18.74 13.25
C ALA A 147 -5.74 -19.13 14.61
N ARG A 148 -6.75 -18.40 15.08
CA ARG A 148 -7.49 -18.70 16.33
C ARG A 148 -8.32 -19.99 16.20
N GLU A 149 -9.01 -20.18 15.09
CA GLU A 149 -9.80 -21.41 14.84
C GLU A 149 -8.93 -22.66 14.78
N ARG A 150 -7.72 -22.56 14.22
CA ARG A 150 -6.73 -23.63 14.13
C ARG A 150 -5.96 -23.85 15.46
N GLY A 151 -6.22 -23.06 16.49
CA GLY A 151 -5.51 -23.16 17.78
C GLY A 151 -4.06 -22.68 17.73
N GLN A 152 -3.68 -21.92 16.70
CA GLN A 152 -2.38 -21.26 16.59
C GLN A 152 -2.30 -19.98 17.44
N LEU A 153 -3.48 -19.39 17.72
CA LEU A 153 -3.70 -18.31 18.68
C LEU A 153 -4.68 -18.79 19.78
N LYS A 154 -4.58 -18.16 20.95
CA LYS A 154 -5.52 -18.41 22.07
C LYS A 154 -6.96 -18.18 21.63
N ARG A 155 -7.89 -18.96 22.16
CA ARG A 155 -9.33 -18.74 21.94
C ARG A 155 -9.81 -17.38 22.45
N SER A 156 -9.14 -16.83 23.47
CA SER A 156 -9.42 -15.53 24.07
C SER A 156 -8.78 -14.36 23.33
N THR A 157 -8.05 -14.60 22.23
CA THR A 157 -7.45 -13.52 21.44
C THR A 157 -8.51 -12.56 20.92
N ASP A 158 -8.37 -11.29 21.26
CA ASP A 158 -9.13 -10.20 20.66
C ASP A 158 -8.50 -9.88 19.28
N VAL A 159 -9.13 -10.42 18.23
CA VAL A 159 -8.62 -10.31 16.87
C VAL A 159 -8.55 -8.85 16.40
N PRO A 160 -9.58 -8.00 16.57
CA PRO A 160 -9.50 -6.59 16.21
C PRO A 160 -8.36 -5.86 16.92
N GLN A 161 -8.15 -6.10 18.22
CA GLN A 161 -7.06 -5.49 18.97
C GLN A 161 -5.70 -5.95 18.46
N LEU A 162 -5.51 -7.25 18.21
CA LEU A 162 -4.26 -7.76 17.65
C LEU A 162 -3.94 -7.11 16.30
N VAL A 163 -4.91 -7.02 15.40
CA VAL A 163 -4.75 -6.39 14.08
C VAL A 163 -4.43 -4.91 14.21
N PHE A 164 -5.07 -4.19 15.14
CA PHE A 164 -4.74 -2.81 15.44
C PHE A 164 -3.28 -2.64 15.88
N ASP A 165 -2.79 -3.48 16.82
CA ASP A 165 -1.42 -3.43 17.33
C ASP A 165 -0.40 -3.70 16.22
N LEU A 166 -0.66 -4.70 15.35
CA LEU A 166 0.21 -5.03 14.22
C LEU A 166 0.26 -3.88 13.20
N THR A 167 -0.91 -3.33 12.85
CA THR A 167 -1.02 -2.21 11.91
C THR A 167 -0.31 -0.97 12.47
N ALA A 168 -0.51 -0.64 13.74
CA ALA A 168 0.16 0.49 14.38
C ALA A 168 1.69 0.35 14.33
N ALA A 169 2.22 -0.86 14.52
CA ALA A 169 3.66 -1.11 14.47
C ALA A 169 4.25 -0.87 13.07
N VAL A 170 3.61 -1.39 12.01
CA VAL A 170 4.11 -1.24 10.64
C VAL A 170 3.93 0.20 10.13
N GLU A 171 2.82 0.87 10.46
CA GLU A 171 2.56 2.25 10.05
C GLU A 171 3.54 3.23 10.71
N LEU A 172 3.77 3.12 12.02
CA LEU A 172 4.75 3.97 12.70
C LEU A 172 6.16 3.74 12.17
N ALA A 173 6.52 2.49 11.86
CA ALA A 173 7.79 2.17 11.25
C ALA A 173 7.95 2.81 9.87
N ASN A 174 6.89 2.80 9.05
CA ASN A 174 6.86 3.46 7.74
C ASN A 174 7.15 4.96 7.89
N TYR A 175 6.39 5.69 8.71
CA TYR A 175 6.59 7.12 8.90
C TYR A 175 7.99 7.47 9.40
N TYR A 176 8.51 6.74 10.39
CA TYR A 176 9.81 7.04 10.97
C TYR A 176 10.97 6.60 10.11
N HIS A 177 10.82 5.53 9.33
CA HIS A 177 11.84 5.12 8.36
C HIS A 177 12.00 6.15 7.25
N VAL A 178 10.88 6.67 6.74
CA VAL A 178 10.89 7.71 5.70
C VAL A 178 11.41 9.04 6.24
N LEU A 179 10.87 9.49 7.37
CA LEU A 179 11.17 10.82 7.93
C LEU A 179 12.60 10.93 8.45
N PHE A 180 13.10 9.91 9.14
CA PHE A 180 14.41 9.97 9.81
C PHE A 180 15.49 9.16 9.10
N GLY A 181 15.17 8.37 8.08
CA GLY A 181 16.12 7.49 7.41
C GLY A 181 16.75 6.42 8.34
N ASN A 182 16.09 6.11 9.48
CA ASN A 182 16.65 5.25 10.49
C ASN A 182 16.16 3.80 10.35
N PRO A 183 17.00 2.85 9.90
CA PRO A 183 16.58 1.46 9.73
C PRO A 183 16.23 0.74 11.04
N LYS A 184 16.72 1.21 12.18
CA LYS A 184 16.43 0.59 13.50
C LYS A 184 14.95 0.65 13.88
N VAL A 185 14.15 1.52 13.25
CA VAL A 185 12.70 1.54 13.49
C VAL A 185 12.02 0.28 12.97
N LEU A 186 12.55 -0.31 11.89
CA LEU A 186 12.04 -1.56 11.34
C LEU A 186 12.29 -2.73 12.32
N ASP A 187 13.45 -2.77 12.96
CA ASP A 187 13.75 -3.79 13.99
C ASP A 187 12.83 -3.65 15.21
N ARG A 188 12.52 -2.41 15.60
CA ARG A 188 11.54 -2.14 16.67
C ARG A 188 10.14 -2.61 16.30
N ALA A 189 9.73 -2.39 15.06
CA ALA A 189 8.45 -2.89 14.57
C ALA A 189 8.41 -4.42 14.56
N ARG A 190 9.46 -5.09 14.07
CA ARG A 190 9.59 -6.56 14.14
C ARG A 190 9.43 -7.05 15.60
N THR A 191 10.14 -6.44 16.53
CA THR A 191 10.04 -6.78 17.97
C THR A 191 8.62 -6.57 18.52
N ALA A 192 7.95 -5.47 18.15
CA ALA A 192 6.58 -5.19 18.59
C ALA A 192 5.58 -6.21 18.04
N ILE A 193 5.71 -6.56 16.76
CA ILE A 193 4.89 -7.57 16.07
C ILE A 193 5.09 -8.94 16.74
N ASP A 194 6.34 -9.37 16.93
CA ASP A 194 6.68 -10.65 17.56
C ASP A 194 6.13 -10.73 19.00
N THR A 195 6.21 -9.62 19.75
CA THR A 195 5.67 -9.52 21.10
C THR A 195 4.16 -9.63 21.13
N ALA A 196 3.45 -8.92 20.24
CA ALA A 196 2.00 -8.96 20.15
C ALA A 196 1.49 -10.37 19.77
N ILE A 197 2.16 -11.01 18.80
CA ILE A 197 1.83 -12.38 18.39
C ILE A 197 2.15 -13.36 19.52
N ALA A 198 3.31 -13.28 20.16
CA ALA A 198 3.73 -14.18 21.24
C ALA A 198 2.78 -14.12 22.45
N ALA A 199 2.28 -12.92 22.80
CA ALA A 199 1.30 -12.75 23.89
C ALA A 199 -0.02 -13.46 23.60
N ASN A 200 -0.34 -13.70 22.33
CA ASN A 200 -1.58 -14.35 21.88
C ASN A 200 -1.37 -15.83 21.49
N ARG A 201 -0.18 -16.39 21.51
CA ARG A 201 0.06 -17.83 21.32
C ARG A 201 -0.45 -18.64 22.53
N PRO A 202 -0.92 -19.88 22.35
CA PRO A 202 -1.41 -20.80 23.40
C PRO A 202 -0.41 -20.99 24.52
#